data_2e6a7cdebb53e369d52dc720e9d511d6
#
_entry.id   2e6a7cdebb53e369d52dc720e9d511d6
#
_cell.length_a   1.000
_cell.length_b   1.000
_cell.length_c   1.000
_cell.angle_alpha   90.00
_cell.angle_beta   90.00
_cell.angle_gamma   90.00
#
_symmetry.space_group_name_H-M   'P 1'
#
loop_
_entity.id
_entity.type
_entity.pdbx_description
1 polymer ?
#
loop_
_entity_poly.entity_id
_entity_poly.type
_entity_poly.pdbx_seq_one_letter_code
_entity_poly.pdbx_strand_id
1 'polypeptide(L)'
;VRKLLILALVGLAAQLIDGSLGMAYGLTSSTLLLVAGVAPAAASASVHLAEIGTTLAAGVAHWRFGNVDWAVVTRIALPGAIGAFAGATLLSSISTESAAPWMAGILFTIGAYLLVRFARPLRTDRVGGRLRGRFLGPLGLVAGFVDATGGGGWGPVATPALLVSGRLEPRKVIGSVDTAEFVVAGAASVGFLIGLGTEGFLLPTVAALLVGGIIAAPLAAWLVRIVPAQLLGAAVGGVIVLTNARTLIRSAELDGPARPTVYALLAAGWLAALVLAVRALRRTRRARAEAANTSASASASLAGPDDLAAAPAVAAPVELAATGTPTPR
;
A
#
# COMPACT_ATOMS: atom_id res chain seq x y z
N VAL A 1 -22.61 -11.53 -13.72
CA VAL A 1 -22.81 -10.96 -12.39
C VAL A 1 -21.81 -11.53 -11.38
N ARG A 2 -21.72 -12.87 -11.17
CA ARG A 2 -20.84 -13.51 -10.17
C ARG A 2 -19.35 -13.10 -10.31
N LYS A 3 -18.82 -13.07 -11.55
CA LYS A 3 -17.42 -12.64 -11.80
C LYS A 3 -17.19 -11.17 -11.41
N LEU A 4 -18.12 -10.28 -11.73
CA LEU A 4 -18.00 -8.87 -11.40
C LEU A 4 -18.07 -8.61 -9.89
N LEU A 5 -18.91 -9.36 -9.16
CA LEU A 5 -18.94 -9.28 -7.70
C LEU A 5 -17.61 -9.73 -7.08
N ILE A 6 -17.02 -10.82 -7.58
CA ILE A 6 -15.68 -11.25 -7.13
C ILE A 6 -14.64 -10.17 -7.40
N LEU A 7 -14.66 -9.56 -8.59
CA LEU A 7 -13.72 -8.50 -8.95
C LEU A 7 -13.93 -7.23 -8.13
N ALA A 8 -15.18 -6.88 -7.80
CA ALA A 8 -15.46 -5.77 -6.88
C ALA A 8 -14.94 -6.07 -5.45
N LEU A 9 -15.08 -7.32 -4.99
CA LEU A 9 -14.47 -7.74 -3.71
C LEU A 9 -12.94 -7.72 -3.77
N VAL A 10 -12.33 -8.03 -4.91
CA VAL A 10 -10.89 -7.88 -5.13
C VAL A 10 -10.49 -6.41 -5.01
N GLY A 11 -11.17 -5.50 -5.71
CA GLY A 11 -10.93 -4.06 -5.62
C GLY A 11 -11.14 -3.52 -4.20
N LEU A 12 -12.19 -3.99 -3.51
CA LEU A 12 -12.45 -3.66 -2.12
C LEU A 12 -11.31 -4.12 -1.21
N ALA A 13 -10.87 -5.38 -1.32
CA ALA A 13 -9.78 -5.93 -0.52
C ALA A 13 -8.46 -5.20 -0.82
N ALA A 14 -8.16 -4.95 -2.10
CA ALA A 14 -6.97 -4.20 -2.51
C ALA A 14 -6.95 -2.80 -1.92
N GLN A 15 -8.06 -2.07 -1.97
CA GLN A 15 -8.16 -0.72 -1.42
C GLN A 15 -8.12 -0.70 0.11
N LEU A 16 -8.69 -1.70 0.79
CA LEU A 16 -8.54 -1.83 2.26
C LEU A 16 -7.08 -2.00 2.66
N ILE A 17 -6.31 -2.77 1.89
CA ILE A 17 -4.89 -2.98 2.11
C ILE A 17 -4.13 -1.68 1.81
N ASP A 18 -4.39 -1.08 0.66
CA ASP A 18 -3.71 0.13 0.20
C ASP A 18 -3.93 1.32 1.13
N GLY A 19 -5.17 1.64 1.44
CA GLY A 19 -5.50 2.73 2.36
C GLY A 19 -5.00 2.50 3.79
N SER A 20 -4.65 1.26 4.14
CA SER A 20 -4.06 0.92 5.45
C SER A 20 -2.53 0.94 5.46
N LEU A 21 -1.88 0.75 4.32
CA LEU A 21 -0.42 0.70 4.16
C LEU A 21 0.16 1.90 3.40
N GLY A 22 -0.69 2.62 2.64
CA GLY A 22 -0.27 3.64 1.68
C GLY A 22 0.50 3.05 0.50
N MET A 23 0.21 1.79 0.16
CA MET A 23 0.85 1.06 -0.95
C MET A 23 0.19 -0.30 -1.13
N ALA A 24 0.09 -0.81 -2.33
CA ALA A 24 -0.26 -2.18 -2.67
C ALA A 24 -1.64 -2.41 -3.32
N TYR A 25 -2.32 -1.38 -3.78
CA TYR A 25 -3.55 -1.57 -4.57
C TYR A 25 -3.25 -2.35 -5.85
N GLY A 26 -2.33 -1.85 -6.68
CA GLY A 26 -1.92 -2.48 -7.91
C GLY A 26 -1.36 -3.89 -7.69
N LEU A 27 -0.45 -4.02 -6.72
CA LEU A 27 0.18 -5.29 -6.37
C LEU A 27 -0.84 -6.39 -6.02
N THR A 28 -1.83 -6.07 -5.20
CA THR A 28 -2.88 -7.00 -4.76
C THR A 28 -3.85 -7.30 -5.89
N SER A 29 -4.33 -6.28 -6.60
CA SER A 29 -5.27 -6.42 -7.71
C SER A 29 -4.67 -7.24 -8.84
N SER A 30 -3.44 -6.93 -9.28
CA SER A 30 -2.75 -7.67 -10.34
C SER A 30 -2.47 -9.11 -9.96
N THR A 31 -2.01 -9.37 -8.72
CA THR A 31 -1.82 -10.74 -8.24
C THR A 31 -3.11 -11.55 -8.32
N LEU A 32 -4.23 -10.99 -7.88
CA LEU A 32 -5.52 -11.68 -7.91
C LEU A 32 -6.06 -11.87 -9.33
N LEU A 33 -5.85 -10.91 -10.24
CA LEU A 33 -6.21 -11.02 -11.64
C LEU A 33 -5.38 -12.09 -12.36
N LEU A 34 -4.07 -12.18 -12.10
CA LEU A 34 -3.21 -13.24 -12.62
C LEU A 34 -3.66 -14.63 -12.13
N VAL A 35 -4.02 -14.76 -10.85
CA VAL A 35 -4.56 -16.00 -10.29
C VAL A 35 -5.90 -16.36 -10.94
N ALA A 36 -6.71 -15.37 -11.30
CA ALA A 36 -7.96 -15.56 -12.04
C ALA A 36 -7.75 -15.90 -13.53
N GLY A 37 -6.48 -15.95 -14.00
CA GLY A 37 -6.13 -16.32 -15.37
C GLY A 37 -6.18 -15.17 -16.37
N VAL A 38 -6.20 -13.93 -15.91
CA VAL A 38 -6.12 -12.75 -16.78
C VAL A 38 -4.68 -12.63 -17.32
N ALA A 39 -4.56 -12.31 -18.61
CA ALA A 39 -3.26 -12.09 -19.23
C ALA A 39 -2.50 -10.92 -18.57
N PRO A 40 -1.17 -10.99 -18.36
CA PRO A 40 -0.41 -10.01 -17.59
C PRO A 40 -0.59 -8.57 -18.04
N ALA A 41 -0.47 -8.31 -19.34
CA ALA A 41 -0.63 -6.97 -19.89
C ALA A 41 -2.05 -6.42 -19.70
N ALA A 42 -3.09 -7.25 -19.91
CA ALA A 42 -4.49 -6.88 -19.67
C ALA A 42 -4.80 -6.67 -18.18
N ALA A 43 -4.18 -7.46 -17.30
CA ALA A 43 -4.29 -7.27 -15.85
C ALA A 43 -3.69 -5.93 -15.43
N SER A 44 -2.43 -5.66 -15.83
CA SER A 44 -1.76 -4.40 -15.52
C SER A 44 -2.51 -3.19 -16.12
N ALA A 45 -2.91 -3.25 -17.41
CA ALA A 45 -3.68 -2.20 -18.05
C ALA A 45 -4.99 -1.88 -17.31
N SER A 46 -5.74 -2.92 -16.93
CA SER A 46 -7.03 -2.75 -16.25
C SER A 46 -6.86 -2.19 -14.83
N VAL A 47 -5.81 -2.60 -14.13
CA VAL A 47 -5.49 -2.09 -12.78
C VAL A 47 -5.11 -0.62 -12.86
N HIS A 48 -4.17 -0.22 -13.74
CA HIS A 48 -3.76 1.19 -13.85
C HIS A 48 -4.91 2.10 -14.29
N LEU A 49 -5.81 1.62 -15.15
CA LEU A 49 -6.99 2.41 -15.51
C LEU A 49 -7.93 2.61 -14.31
N ALA A 50 -8.09 1.61 -13.45
CA ALA A 50 -8.86 1.75 -12.21
C ALA A 50 -8.15 2.68 -11.21
N GLU A 51 -6.81 2.61 -11.14
CA GLU A 51 -5.98 3.46 -10.28
C GLU A 51 -6.10 4.95 -10.60
N ILE A 52 -6.33 5.35 -11.85
CA ILE A 52 -6.61 6.76 -12.18
C ILE A 52 -7.74 7.32 -11.31
N GLY A 53 -8.82 6.56 -11.14
CA GLY A 53 -9.95 7.01 -10.33
C GLY A 53 -9.69 6.94 -8.83
N THR A 54 -9.07 5.87 -8.34
CA THR A 54 -8.82 5.68 -6.91
C THR A 54 -7.74 6.63 -6.39
N THR A 55 -6.65 6.84 -7.15
CA THR A 55 -5.55 7.74 -6.76
C THR A 55 -5.92 9.21 -6.92
N LEU A 56 -6.81 9.56 -7.87
CA LEU A 56 -7.40 10.89 -7.93
C LEU A 56 -8.17 11.21 -6.65
N ALA A 57 -9.02 10.29 -6.21
CA ALA A 57 -9.81 10.47 -4.99
C ALA A 57 -8.90 10.55 -3.74
N ALA A 58 -7.92 9.65 -3.64
CA ALA A 58 -6.95 9.63 -2.55
C ALA A 58 -6.07 10.89 -2.55
N GLY A 59 -5.54 11.29 -3.72
CA GLY A 59 -4.72 12.49 -3.88
C GLY A 59 -5.44 13.77 -3.47
N VAL A 60 -6.73 13.93 -3.86
CA VAL A 60 -7.57 15.06 -3.43
C VAL A 60 -7.76 15.04 -1.91
N ALA A 61 -8.01 13.89 -1.32
CA ALA A 61 -8.14 13.75 0.13
C ALA A 61 -6.84 14.13 0.85
N HIS A 62 -5.70 13.60 0.41
CA HIS A 62 -4.39 13.91 0.98
C HIS A 62 -4.03 15.39 0.84
N TRP A 63 -4.36 16.01 -0.30
CA TRP A 63 -4.17 17.44 -0.50
C TRP A 63 -4.99 18.25 0.51
N ARG A 64 -6.27 17.94 0.68
CA ARG A 64 -7.15 18.63 1.65
C ARG A 64 -6.66 18.48 3.09
N PHE A 65 -6.08 17.34 3.45
CA PHE A 65 -5.48 17.10 4.77
C PHE A 65 -4.06 17.68 4.93
N GLY A 66 -3.53 18.38 3.92
CA GLY A 66 -2.19 18.95 3.98
C GLY A 66 -1.06 17.91 3.96
N ASN A 67 -1.33 16.69 3.49
CA ASN A 67 -0.37 15.58 3.45
C ASN A 67 0.45 15.51 2.15
N VAL A 68 0.37 16.52 1.28
CA VAL A 68 1.09 16.55 0.01
C VAL A 68 2.28 17.49 0.07
N ASP A 69 3.44 17.02 -0.40
CA ASP A 69 4.60 17.85 -0.71
C ASP A 69 4.72 17.99 -2.23
N TRP A 70 4.22 19.07 -2.78
CA TRP A 70 4.20 19.32 -4.22
C TRP A 70 5.59 19.35 -4.85
N ALA A 71 6.64 19.71 -4.08
CA ALA A 71 8.01 19.68 -4.58
C ALA A 71 8.52 18.25 -4.79
N VAL A 72 8.00 17.30 -4.06
CA VAL A 72 8.25 15.86 -4.28
C VAL A 72 7.40 15.35 -5.44
N VAL A 73 6.09 15.61 -5.43
CA VAL A 73 5.16 15.19 -6.49
C VAL A 73 5.67 15.57 -7.87
N THR A 74 5.98 16.85 -8.10
CA THR A 74 6.41 17.34 -9.42
C THR A 74 7.73 16.74 -9.89
N ARG A 75 8.61 16.35 -8.96
CA ARG A 75 9.93 15.80 -9.30
C ARG A 75 9.94 14.29 -9.49
N ILE A 76 8.98 13.58 -8.89
CA ILE A 76 8.90 12.12 -9.02
C ILE A 76 7.87 11.69 -10.07
N ALA A 77 6.77 12.43 -10.24
CA ALA A 77 5.67 12.08 -11.12
C ALA A 77 6.08 12.01 -12.60
N LEU A 78 6.80 13.04 -13.10
CA LEU A 78 7.20 13.05 -14.51
C LEU A 78 8.18 11.93 -14.87
N PRO A 79 9.29 11.71 -14.14
CA PRO A 79 10.14 10.54 -14.36
C PRO A 79 9.36 9.22 -14.18
N GLY A 80 8.47 9.16 -13.20
CA GLY A 80 7.59 8.01 -12.98
C GLY A 80 6.68 7.72 -14.17
N ALA A 81 6.06 8.75 -14.72
CA ALA A 81 5.23 8.65 -15.93
C ALA A 81 6.03 8.13 -17.13
N ILE A 82 7.27 8.62 -17.33
CA ILE A 82 8.15 8.13 -18.39
C ILE A 82 8.47 6.63 -18.17
N GLY A 83 8.82 6.26 -16.96
CA GLY A 83 9.08 4.87 -16.60
C GLY A 83 7.87 3.97 -16.81
N ALA A 84 6.70 4.41 -16.36
CA ALA A 84 5.44 3.67 -16.49
C ALA A 84 5.00 3.51 -17.96
N PHE A 85 5.12 4.56 -18.75
CA PHE A 85 4.86 4.48 -20.18
C PHE A 85 5.79 3.48 -20.87
N ALA A 86 7.10 3.53 -20.58
CA ALA A 86 8.08 2.59 -21.12
C ALA A 86 7.81 1.15 -20.64
N GLY A 87 7.45 0.96 -19.38
CA GLY A 87 7.10 -0.34 -18.84
C GLY A 87 5.83 -0.92 -19.46
N ALA A 88 4.80 -0.10 -19.65
CA ALA A 88 3.54 -0.49 -20.28
C ALA A 88 3.75 -0.90 -21.75
N THR A 89 4.50 -0.12 -22.50
CA THR A 89 4.84 -0.45 -23.90
C THR A 89 5.67 -1.73 -24.00
N LEU A 90 6.65 -1.93 -23.10
CA LEU A 90 7.42 -3.16 -23.04
C LEU A 90 6.51 -4.36 -22.73
N LEU A 91 5.70 -4.30 -21.69
CA LEU A 91 4.83 -5.41 -21.29
C LEU A 91 3.80 -5.75 -22.38
N SER A 92 3.34 -4.74 -23.13
CA SER A 92 2.43 -4.93 -24.26
C SER A 92 3.10 -5.58 -25.48
N SER A 93 4.42 -5.48 -25.62
CA SER A 93 5.17 -5.99 -26.77
C SER A 93 5.65 -7.44 -26.62
N ILE A 94 5.64 -7.98 -25.40
CA ILE A 94 6.08 -9.36 -25.14
C ILE A 94 4.89 -10.32 -25.11
N SER A 95 5.14 -11.59 -25.49
CA SER A 95 4.10 -12.61 -25.48
C SER A 95 3.57 -12.87 -24.08
N THR A 96 2.30 -13.25 -23.94
CA THR A 96 1.69 -13.60 -22.64
C THR A 96 2.47 -14.68 -21.90
N GLU A 97 3.05 -15.63 -22.65
CA GLU A 97 3.87 -16.72 -22.11
C GLU A 97 5.14 -16.19 -21.42
N SER A 98 5.83 -15.23 -22.03
CA SER A 98 7.00 -14.57 -21.43
C SER A 98 6.63 -13.52 -20.38
N ALA A 99 5.51 -12.82 -20.57
CA ALA A 99 5.04 -11.80 -19.64
C ALA A 99 4.62 -12.37 -18.29
N ALA A 100 4.02 -13.58 -18.26
CA ALA A 100 3.52 -14.18 -17.04
C ALA A 100 4.61 -14.45 -15.98
N PRO A 101 5.75 -15.12 -16.31
CA PRO A 101 6.83 -15.29 -15.34
C PRO A 101 7.55 -13.98 -15.02
N TRP A 102 7.67 -13.05 -15.97
CA TRP A 102 8.24 -11.72 -15.73
C TRP A 102 7.44 -10.96 -14.66
N MET A 103 6.15 -10.78 -14.88
CA MET A 103 5.26 -10.10 -13.96
C MET A 103 5.19 -10.81 -12.60
N ALA A 104 5.06 -12.14 -12.60
CA ALA A 104 5.07 -12.93 -11.36
C ALA A 104 6.40 -12.80 -10.60
N GLY A 105 7.54 -12.69 -11.29
CA GLY A 105 8.85 -12.47 -10.70
C GLY A 105 8.96 -11.11 -10.00
N ILE A 106 8.45 -10.06 -10.62
CA ILE A 106 8.39 -8.72 -10.03
C ILE A 106 7.49 -8.74 -8.79
N LEU A 107 6.26 -9.24 -8.92
CA LEU A 107 5.29 -9.32 -7.83
C LEU A 107 5.82 -10.17 -6.67
N PHE A 108 6.43 -11.33 -6.95
CA PHE A 108 7.06 -12.18 -5.95
C PHE A 108 8.16 -11.44 -5.20
N THR A 109 9.04 -10.74 -5.91
CA THR A 109 10.16 -9.99 -5.31
C THR A 109 9.67 -8.86 -4.44
N ILE A 110 8.66 -8.09 -4.89
CA ILE A 110 8.06 -7.03 -4.10
C ILE A 110 7.31 -7.62 -2.90
N GLY A 111 6.57 -8.71 -3.08
CA GLY A 111 5.90 -9.42 -1.98
C GLY A 111 6.87 -9.90 -0.92
N ALA A 112 8.00 -10.50 -1.32
CA ALA A 112 9.07 -10.91 -0.41
C ALA A 112 9.72 -9.72 0.31
N TYR A 113 9.94 -8.62 -0.41
CA TYR A 113 10.41 -7.38 0.19
C TYR A 113 9.44 -6.85 1.25
N LEU A 114 8.14 -6.79 0.96
CA LEU A 114 7.12 -6.36 1.92
C LEU A 114 7.09 -7.28 3.14
N LEU A 115 7.15 -8.59 2.92
CA LEU A 115 7.17 -9.59 3.97
C LEU A 115 8.33 -9.35 4.95
N VAL A 116 9.55 -9.19 4.43
CA VAL A 116 10.75 -8.91 5.23
C VAL A 116 10.69 -7.53 5.89
N ARG A 117 10.20 -6.52 5.16
CA ARG A 117 10.13 -5.14 5.64
C ARG A 117 9.17 -4.99 6.82
N PHE A 118 8.00 -5.60 6.74
CA PHE A 118 6.98 -5.53 7.79
C PHE A 118 7.19 -6.53 8.93
N ALA A 119 8.03 -7.56 8.73
CA ALA A 119 8.48 -8.42 9.83
C ALA A 119 9.42 -7.69 10.81
N ARG A 120 9.99 -6.54 10.43
CA ARG A 120 10.94 -5.75 11.23
C ARG A 120 10.27 -4.52 11.84
N PRO A 121 10.79 -3.98 12.97
CA PRO A 121 10.30 -2.71 13.52
C PRO A 121 10.43 -1.58 12.49
N LEU A 122 9.36 -0.79 12.37
CA LEU A 122 9.37 0.40 11.53
C LEU A 122 10.05 1.54 12.31
N ARG A 123 11.23 1.95 11.87
CA ARG A 123 11.96 3.10 12.46
C ARG A 123 11.60 4.37 11.69
N THR A 124 11.26 5.43 12.41
CA THR A 124 10.85 6.75 11.86
C THR A 124 11.61 7.90 12.53
N ASP A 125 12.88 7.71 12.84
CA ASP A 125 13.58 8.50 13.85
C ASP A 125 14.17 9.84 13.37
N ARG A 126 14.02 10.23 12.10
CA ARG A 126 14.59 11.52 11.62
C ARG A 126 13.69 12.16 10.58
N VAL A 127 13.18 13.35 10.89
CA VAL A 127 12.52 14.22 9.90
C VAL A 127 13.41 15.46 9.71
N GLY A 128 13.87 15.68 8.49
CA GLY A 128 14.59 16.90 8.15
C GLY A 128 15.42 16.82 6.87
N GLY A 129 15.37 17.88 6.11
CA GLY A 129 16.16 18.10 4.90
C GLY A 129 15.36 17.97 3.60
N ARG A 130 15.87 18.64 2.54
CA ARG A 130 15.21 18.69 1.23
C ARG A 130 15.61 17.50 0.36
N LEU A 131 14.65 16.82 -0.23
CA LEU A 131 14.92 15.78 -1.22
C LEU A 131 15.43 16.39 -2.51
N ARG A 132 16.52 15.83 -3.05
CA ARG A 132 17.16 16.33 -4.27
C ARG A 132 16.57 15.64 -5.50
N GLY A 133 16.39 16.38 -6.60
CA GLY A 133 15.89 15.85 -7.87
C GLY A 133 16.72 14.68 -8.41
N ARG A 134 18.05 14.68 -8.20
CA ARG A 134 18.94 13.59 -8.57
C ARG A 134 18.65 12.25 -7.88
N PHE A 135 17.87 12.26 -6.79
CA PHE A 135 17.38 11.06 -6.13
C PHE A 135 15.96 10.72 -6.60
N LEU A 136 15.09 11.75 -6.69
CA LEU A 136 13.69 11.58 -7.05
C LEU A 136 13.49 11.16 -8.51
N GLY A 137 14.31 11.67 -9.43
CA GLY A 137 14.24 11.33 -10.86
C GLY A 137 14.45 9.83 -11.13
N PRO A 138 15.63 9.27 -10.79
CA PRO A 138 15.88 7.83 -10.96
C PRO A 138 14.89 6.96 -10.18
N LEU A 139 14.52 7.36 -8.95
CA LEU A 139 13.54 6.64 -8.15
C LEU A 139 12.18 6.58 -8.87
N GLY A 140 11.69 7.72 -9.37
CA GLY A 140 10.43 7.77 -10.10
C GLY A 140 10.47 6.90 -11.36
N LEU A 141 11.53 7.04 -12.17
CA LEU A 141 11.69 6.28 -13.41
C LEU A 141 11.65 4.76 -13.15
N VAL A 142 12.42 4.29 -12.18
CA VAL A 142 12.48 2.87 -11.83
C VAL A 142 11.15 2.41 -11.22
N ALA A 143 10.59 3.18 -10.29
CA ALA A 143 9.33 2.82 -9.65
C ALA A 143 8.18 2.73 -10.67
N GLY A 144 8.04 3.69 -11.59
CA GLY A 144 7.01 3.67 -12.62
C GLY A 144 7.22 2.53 -13.63
N PHE A 145 8.45 2.22 -14.02
CA PHE A 145 8.75 1.09 -14.90
C PHE A 145 8.37 -0.25 -14.26
N VAL A 146 8.78 -0.46 -12.99
CA VAL A 146 8.44 -1.66 -12.22
C VAL A 146 6.94 -1.76 -11.99
N ASP A 147 6.28 -0.64 -11.78
CA ASP A 147 4.83 -0.53 -11.59
C ASP A 147 4.06 -1.05 -12.81
N ALA A 148 4.30 -0.48 -13.97
CA ALA A 148 3.61 -0.88 -15.20
C ALA A 148 3.96 -2.32 -15.63
N THR A 149 5.23 -2.75 -15.53
CA THR A 149 5.65 -4.11 -15.91
C THR A 149 5.24 -5.16 -14.88
N GLY A 150 5.11 -4.79 -13.60
CA GLY A 150 4.69 -5.66 -12.50
C GLY A 150 3.20 -5.62 -12.20
N GLY A 151 2.48 -4.62 -12.72
CA GLY A 151 1.07 -4.41 -12.40
C GLY A 151 0.85 -3.91 -10.96
N GLY A 152 1.82 -3.18 -10.42
CA GLY A 152 1.78 -2.58 -9.09
C GLY A 152 3.15 -2.59 -8.41
N GLY A 153 3.81 -1.47 -8.39
CA GLY A 153 5.14 -1.33 -7.82
C GLY A 153 5.46 0.09 -7.40
N TRP A 154 4.65 1.05 -7.83
CA TRP A 154 4.86 2.46 -7.51
C TRP A 154 4.95 2.69 -6.01
N GLY A 155 3.89 2.41 -5.27
CA GLY A 155 3.83 2.57 -3.82
C GLY A 155 4.90 1.75 -3.09
N PRO A 156 5.00 0.42 -3.32
CA PRO A 156 6.00 -0.44 -2.69
C PRO A 156 7.46 -0.05 -2.94
N VAL A 157 7.79 0.59 -4.04
CA VAL A 157 9.15 1.05 -4.34
C VAL A 157 9.37 2.49 -3.84
N ALA A 158 8.48 3.42 -4.18
CA ALA A 158 8.66 4.84 -3.88
C ALA A 158 8.49 5.16 -2.39
N THR A 159 7.43 4.63 -1.75
CA THR A 159 7.12 4.95 -0.35
C THR A 159 8.24 4.54 0.60
N PRO A 160 8.76 3.30 0.61
CA PRO A 160 9.86 2.94 1.50
C PRO A 160 11.15 3.69 1.22
N ALA A 161 11.47 3.94 -0.07
CA ALA A 161 12.66 4.70 -0.43
C ALA A 161 12.62 6.14 0.14
N LEU A 162 11.45 6.78 0.07
CA LEU A 162 11.23 8.11 0.64
C LEU A 162 11.23 8.07 2.17
N LEU A 163 10.60 7.08 2.81
CA LEU A 163 10.60 6.92 4.27
C LEU A 163 12.01 6.71 4.83
N VAL A 164 12.82 5.84 4.19
CA VAL A 164 14.20 5.56 4.61
C VAL A 164 15.09 6.81 4.47
N SER A 165 14.76 7.71 3.54
CA SER A 165 15.47 8.98 3.42
C SER A 165 15.42 9.82 4.71
N GLY A 166 14.40 9.63 5.56
CA GLY A 166 14.19 10.35 6.81
C GLY A 166 13.97 11.85 6.66
N ARG A 167 13.62 12.33 5.46
CA ARG A 167 13.55 13.77 5.15
C ARG A 167 12.13 14.33 5.17
N LEU A 168 11.14 13.47 5.12
CA LEU A 168 9.72 13.82 5.14
C LEU A 168 9.00 13.08 6.25
N GLU A 169 7.96 13.70 6.78
CA GLU A 169 7.02 13.03 7.65
C GLU A 169 6.33 11.87 6.90
N PRO A 170 6.06 10.73 7.56
CA PRO A 170 5.43 9.57 6.91
C PRO A 170 4.14 9.91 6.15
N ARG A 171 3.27 10.76 6.74
CA ARG A 171 2.03 11.21 6.09
C ARG A 171 2.30 12.01 4.80
N LYS A 172 3.36 12.82 4.79
CA LYS A 172 3.78 13.58 3.59
C LYS A 172 4.33 12.66 2.51
N VAL A 173 5.04 11.59 2.91
CA VAL A 173 5.51 10.58 1.96
C VAL A 173 4.32 9.89 1.30
N ILE A 174 3.39 9.34 2.09
CA ILE A 174 2.23 8.62 1.60
C ILE A 174 1.40 9.51 0.66
N GLY A 175 0.98 10.68 1.14
CA GLY A 175 0.13 11.56 0.34
C GLY A 175 0.81 12.10 -0.93
N SER A 176 2.14 12.27 -0.93
CA SER A 176 2.86 12.69 -2.14
C SER A 176 3.02 11.56 -3.15
N VAL A 177 3.23 10.32 -2.69
CA VAL A 177 3.32 9.14 -3.55
C VAL A 177 1.97 8.87 -4.21
N ASP A 178 0.87 8.80 -3.45
CA ASP A 178 -0.48 8.60 -3.98
C ASP A 178 -0.89 9.69 -4.98
N THR A 179 -0.56 10.96 -4.66
CA THR A 179 -0.87 12.07 -5.58
C THR A 179 -0.08 11.98 -6.88
N ALA A 180 1.19 11.54 -6.83
CA ALA A 180 2.02 11.35 -8.02
C ALA A 180 1.57 10.15 -8.85
N GLU A 181 1.03 9.11 -8.23
CA GLU A 181 0.56 7.87 -8.85
C GLU A 181 -0.55 8.11 -9.88
N PHE A 182 -1.41 9.11 -9.67
CA PHE A 182 -2.41 9.52 -10.66
C PHE A 182 -1.77 9.79 -12.04
N VAL A 183 -0.65 10.50 -12.07
CA VAL A 183 0.07 10.83 -13.32
C VAL A 183 0.75 9.59 -13.89
N VAL A 184 1.30 8.74 -13.03
CA VAL A 184 2.00 7.50 -13.39
C VAL A 184 1.02 6.49 -13.98
N ALA A 185 -0.12 6.26 -13.32
CA ALA A 185 -1.19 5.38 -13.79
C ALA A 185 -1.81 5.87 -15.12
N GLY A 186 -1.96 7.20 -15.27
CA GLY A 186 -2.37 7.80 -16.53
C GLY A 186 -1.40 7.52 -17.67
N ALA A 187 -0.10 7.68 -17.42
CA ALA A 187 0.94 7.40 -18.42
C ALA A 187 1.04 5.91 -18.77
N ALA A 188 0.93 5.02 -17.78
CA ALA A 188 0.86 3.58 -18.00
C ALA A 188 -0.35 3.21 -18.87
N SER A 189 -1.54 3.76 -18.55
CA SER A 189 -2.77 3.53 -19.32
C SER A 189 -2.63 3.98 -20.77
N VAL A 190 -1.99 5.12 -21.03
CA VAL A 190 -1.70 5.57 -22.41
C VAL A 190 -0.73 4.60 -23.09
N GLY A 191 0.32 4.13 -22.43
CA GLY A 191 1.26 3.15 -22.97
C GLY A 191 0.56 1.83 -23.33
N PHE A 192 -0.31 1.32 -22.46
CA PHE A 192 -1.12 0.13 -22.73
C PHE A 192 -2.13 0.36 -23.86
N LEU A 193 -2.75 1.54 -23.94
CA LEU A 193 -3.70 1.88 -25.02
C LEU A 193 -3.02 1.85 -26.37
N ILE A 194 -1.79 2.35 -26.46
CA ILE A 194 -0.99 2.32 -27.70
C ILE A 194 -0.56 0.89 -28.04
N GLY A 195 -0.14 0.10 -27.03
CA GLY A 195 0.39 -1.25 -27.24
C GLY A 195 -0.67 -2.33 -27.45
N LEU A 196 -1.80 -2.24 -26.76
CA LEU A 196 -2.87 -3.27 -26.75
C LEU A 196 -4.16 -2.82 -27.45
N GLY A 197 -4.30 -1.52 -27.76
CA GLY A 197 -5.56 -0.96 -28.16
C GLY A 197 -6.61 -0.96 -27.03
N THR A 198 -7.84 -0.62 -27.38
CA THR A 198 -8.96 -0.61 -26.43
C THR A 198 -9.35 -1.99 -25.91
N GLU A 199 -9.08 -3.03 -26.67
CA GLU A 199 -9.39 -4.43 -26.32
C GLU A 199 -8.50 -4.96 -25.19
N GLY A 200 -7.35 -4.34 -24.98
CA GLY A 200 -6.46 -4.66 -23.84
C GLY A 200 -7.04 -4.32 -22.48
N PHE A 201 -8.05 -3.47 -22.44
CA PHE A 201 -8.70 -3.04 -21.20
C PHE A 201 -9.97 -3.84 -20.94
N LEU A 202 -10.00 -4.57 -19.84
CA LEU A 202 -11.18 -5.29 -19.39
C LEU A 202 -12.13 -4.32 -18.66
N LEU A 203 -12.85 -3.45 -19.41
CA LEU A 203 -13.69 -2.41 -18.85
C LEU A 203 -14.66 -2.87 -17.74
N PRO A 204 -15.32 -4.04 -17.84
CA PRO A 204 -16.11 -4.55 -16.73
C PRO A 204 -15.28 -4.84 -15.47
N THR A 205 -14.02 -5.28 -15.64
CA THR A 205 -13.07 -5.50 -14.55
C THR A 205 -12.64 -4.17 -13.93
N VAL A 206 -12.31 -3.19 -14.77
CA VAL A 206 -11.96 -1.82 -14.34
C VAL A 206 -13.10 -1.23 -13.50
N ALA A 207 -14.32 -1.28 -14.00
CA ALA A 207 -15.48 -0.76 -13.29
C ALA A 207 -15.71 -1.48 -11.95
N ALA A 208 -15.57 -2.79 -11.92
CA ALA A 208 -15.72 -3.58 -10.70
C ALA A 208 -14.63 -3.24 -9.66
N LEU A 209 -13.37 -3.19 -10.07
CA LEU A 209 -12.24 -2.80 -9.22
C LEU A 209 -12.42 -1.38 -8.66
N LEU A 210 -12.81 -0.43 -9.52
CA LEU A 210 -13.04 0.97 -9.15
C LEU A 210 -14.18 1.10 -8.14
N VAL A 211 -15.32 0.45 -8.39
CA VAL A 211 -16.49 0.47 -7.48
C VAL A 211 -16.10 -0.13 -6.12
N GLY A 212 -15.45 -1.29 -6.13
CA GLY A 212 -14.95 -1.92 -4.89
C GLY A 212 -13.97 -1.01 -4.14
N GLY A 213 -13.05 -0.38 -4.87
CA GLY A 213 -12.07 0.55 -4.31
C GLY A 213 -12.71 1.80 -3.68
N ILE A 214 -13.64 2.44 -4.37
CA ILE A 214 -14.34 3.64 -3.86
C ILE A 214 -15.14 3.30 -2.59
N ILE A 215 -15.84 2.17 -2.56
CA ILE A 215 -16.60 1.72 -1.37
C ILE A 215 -15.66 1.45 -0.20
N ALA A 216 -14.49 0.89 -0.47
CA ALA A 216 -13.52 0.53 0.57
C ALA A 216 -12.75 1.73 1.12
N ALA A 217 -12.59 2.81 0.37
CA ALA A 217 -11.76 3.95 0.75
C ALA A 217 -12.09 4.52 2.16
N PRO A 218 -13.35 4.81 2.53
CA PRO A 218 -13.68 5.27 3.88
C PRO A 218 -13.46 4.19 4.94
N LEU A 219 -13.69 2.91 4.61
CA LEU A 219 -13.45 1.78 5.50
C LEU A 219 -11.95 1.58 5.75
N ALA A 220 -11.12 1.75 4.74
CA ALA A 220 -9.67 1.68 4.86
C ALA A 220 -9.12 2.78 5.78
N ALA A 221 -9.62 4.00 5.65
CA ALA A 221 -9.26 5.12 6.52
C ALA A 221 -9.64 4.89 7.99
N TRP A 222 -10.68 4.12 8.25
CA TRP A 222 -11.05 3.69 9.60
C TRP A 222 -10.17 2.53 10.08
N LEU A 223 -9.93 1.54 9.22
CA LEU A 223 -9.21 0.30 9.53
C LEU A 223 -7.74 0.56 9.91
N VAL A 224 -7.11 1.56 9.29
CA VAL A 224 -5.72 1.96 9.59
C VAL A 224 -5.51 2.34 11.07
N ARG A 225 -6.57 2.74 11.76
CA ARG A 225 -6.53 3.08 13.19
C ARG A 225 -6.48 1.85 14.09
N ILE A 226 -6.92 0.71 13.59
CA ILE A 226 -7.15 -0.52 14.38
C ILE A 226 -6.10 -1.58 14.03
N VAL A 227 -5.86 -1.80 12.74
CA VAL A 227 -4.96 -2.85 12.26
C VAL A 227 -3.53 -2.34 12.16
N PRO A 228 -2.58 -2.98 12.87
CA PRO A 228 -1.18 -2.61 12.78
C PRO A 228 -0.63 -2.88 11.37
N ALA A 229 -0.03 -1.85 10.75
CA ALA A 229 0.57 -1.94 9.41
C ALA A 229 1.58 -3.11 9.27
N GLN A 230 2.33 -3.42 10.34
CA GLN A 230 3.26 -4.54 10.34
C GLN A 230 2.56 -5.88 10.08
N LEU A 231 1.44 -6.11 10.76
CA LEU A 231 0.71 -7.38 10.63
C LEU A 231 0.07 -7.50 9.25
N LEU A 232 -0.57 -6.42 8.80
CA LEU A 232 -1.24 -6.39 7.50
C LEU A 232 -0.23 -6.54 6.35
N GLY A 233 0.89 -5.79 6.39
CA GLY A 233 1.93 -5.87 5.35
C GLY A 233 2.64 -7.22 5.30
N ALA A 234 2.88 -7.86 6.45
CA ALA A 234 3.42 -9.22 6.48
C ALA A 234 2.41 -10.25 5.97
N ALA A 235 1.12 -10.11 6.30
CA ALA A 235 0.08 -11.01 5.82
C ALA A 235 -0.06 -10.92 4.28
N VAL A 236 -0.20 -9.72 3.75
CA VAL A 236 -0.35 -9.46 2.31
C VAL A 236 0.90 -9.87 1.53
N GLY A 237 2.10 -9.50 2.02
CA GLY A 237 3.37 -9.88 1.39
C GLY A 237 3.49 -11.39 1.22
N GLY A 238 3.09 -12.17 2.23
CA GLY A 238 3.10 -13.64 2.14
C GLY A 238 2.09 -14.21 1.15
N VAL A 239 0.87 -13.66 1.09
CA VAL A 239 -0.12 -14.06 0.07
C VAL A 239 0.42 -13.80 -1.33
N ILE A 240 1.01 -12.63 -1.58
CA ILE A 240 1.59 -12.27 -2.88
C ILE A 240 2.73 -13.22 -3.24
N VAL A 241 3.62 -13.53 -2.29
CA VAL A 241 4.72 -14.50 -2.50
C VAL A 241 4.17 -15.87 -2.88
N LEU A 242 3.25 -16.44 -2.11
CA LEU A 242 2.72 -17.77 -2.35
C LEU A 242 1.94 -17.88 -3.67
N THR A 243 1.16 -16.86 -4.01
CA THR A 243 0.35 -16.85 -5.23
C THR A 243 1.22 -16.72 -6.47
N ASN A 244 2.21 -15.83 -6.46
CA ASN A 244 3.11 -15.64 -7.61
C ASN A 244 4.16 -16.76 -7.74
N ALA A 245 4.57 -17.40 -6.63
CA ALA A 245 5.39 -18.60 -6.65
C ALA A 245 4.77 -19.71 -7.52
N ARG A 246 3.43 -19.83 -7.53
CA ARG A 246 2.74 -20.80 -8.39
C ARG A 246 3.05 -20.59 -9.88
N THR A 247 3.00 -19.34 -10.35
CA THR A 247 3.31 -19.01 -11.73
C THR A 247 4.77 -19.32 -12.06
N LEU A 248 5.70 -18.90 -11.18
CA LEU A 248 7.12 -19.14 -11.34
C LEU A 248 7.48 -20.64 -11.37
N ILE A 249 6.92 -21.43 -10.45
CA ILE A 249 7.12 -22.88 -10.38
C ILE A 249 6.62 -23.56 -11.66
N ARG A 250 5.47 -23.13 -12.20
CA ARG A 250 4.93 -23.65 -13.45
C ARG A 250 5.83 -23.29 -14.64
N SER A 251 6.27 -22.03 -14.72
CA SER A 251 7.14 -21.55 -15.81
C SER A 251 8.53 -22.19 -15.78
N ALA A 252 9.00 -22.61 -14.61
CA ALA A 252 10.26 -23.31 -14.41
C ALA A 252 10.12 -24.84 -14.56
N GLU A 253 8.94 -25.33 -14.89
CA GLU A 253 8.63 -26.78 -15.04
C GLU A 253 9.06 -27.61 -13.81
N LEU A 254 9.00 -27.00 -12.62
CA LEU A 254 9.37 -27.67 -11.38
C LEU A 254 8.24 -28.61 -10.95
N ASP A 255 8.38 -29.89 -11.32
CA ASP A 255 7.45 -30.95 -10.96
C ASP A 255 8.03 -31.91 -9.90
N GLY A 256 7.20 -32.86 -9.44
CA GLY A 256 7.62 -33.88 -8.48
C GLY A 256 7.73 -33.37 -7.03
N PRO A 257 8.57 -34.03 -6.19
CA PRO A 257 8.63 -33.75 -4.75
C PRO A 257 9.22 -32.39 -4.39
N ALA A 258 9.91 -31.73 -5.33
CA ALA A 258 10.46 -30.38 -5.13
C ALA A 258 9.35 -29.32 -4.94
N ARG A 259 8.24 -29.46 -5.65
CA ARG A 259 7.13 -28.50 -5.63
C ARG A 259 6.49 -28.31 -4.24
N PRO A 260 6.01 -29.38 -3.54
CA PRO A 260 5.47 -29.21 -2.20
C PRO A 260 6.52 -28.71 -1.19
N THR A 261 7.78 -29.08 -1.36
CA THR A 261 8.87 -28.60 -0.50
C THR A 261 9.05 -27.09 -0.62
N VAL A 262 9.04 -26.54 -1.84
CA VAL A 262 9.14 -25.07 -2.07
C VAL A 262 7.96 -24.36 -1.40
N TYR A 263 6.73 -24.86 -1.58
CA TYR A 263 5.57 -24.25 -0.92
C TYR A 263 5.64 -24.34 0.60
N ALA A 264 6.11 -25.46 1.15
CA ALA A 264 6.27 -25.62 2.60
C ALA A 264 7.31 -24.61 3.15
N LEU A 265 8.43 -24.40 2.46
CA LEU A 265 9.43 -23.43 2.84
C LEU A 265 8.91 -21.98 2.76
N LEU A 266 8.19 -21.63 1.71
CA LEU A 266 7.58 -20.31 1.56
C LEU A 266 6.51 -20.06 2.64
N ALA A 267 5.67 -21.04 2.93
CA ALA A 267 4.66 -20.96 3.98
C ALA A 267 5.31 -20.85 5.37
N ALA A 268 6.34 -21.62 5.64
CA ALA A 268 7.10 -21.53 6.89
C ALA A 268 7.77 -20.16 7.04
N GLY A 269 8.36 -19.62 5.97
CA GLY A 269 8.92 -18.26 5.95
C GLY A 269 7.86 -17.18 6.20
N TRP A 270 6.66 -17.33 5.63
CA TRP A 270 5.53 -16.44 5.88
C TRP A 270 5.08 -16.49 7.34
N LEU A 271 4.88 -17.68 7.90
CA LEU A 271 4.51 -17.86 9.31
C LEU A 271 5.59 -17.26 10.25
N ALA A 272 6.87 -17.48 9.95
CA ALA A 272 7.97 -16.87 10.69
C ALA A 272 7.90 -15.33 10.63
N ALA A 273 7.66 -14.76 9.46
CA ALA A 273 7.52 -13.31 9.30
C ALA A 273 6.32 -12.74 10.07
N LEU A 274 5.17 -13.43 10.08
CA LEU A 274 4.01 -13.05 10.89
C LEU A 274 4.33 -13.09 12.40
N VAL A 275 5.00 -14.12 12.87
CA VAL A 275 5.44 -14.22 14.26
C VAL A 275 6.41 -13.08 14.62
N LEU A 276 7.36 -12.79 13.73
CA LEU A 276 8.29 -11.66 13.93
C LEU A 276 7.58 -10.33 13.95
N ALA A 277 6.60 -10.10 13.06
CA ALA A 277 5.78 -8.88 13.03
C ALA A 277 5.00 -8.70 14.35
N VAL A 278 4.39 -9.77 14.87
CA VAL A 278 3.68 -9.74 16.17
C VAL A 278 4.65 -9.45 17.32
N ARG A 279 5.83 -10.09 17.32
CA ARG A 279 6.88 -9.85 18.34
C ARG A 279 7.39 -8.40 18.29
N ALA A 280 7.64 -7.87 17.09
CA ALA A 280 8.07 -6.50 16.90
C ALA A 280 7.00 -5.50 17.40
N LEU A 281 5.74 -5.74 17.10
CA LEU A 281 4.62 -4.92 17.57
C LEU A 281 4.50 -4.92 19.09
N ARG A 282 4.60 -6.09 19.73
CA ARG A 282 4.56 -6.22 21.20
C ARG A 282 5.73 -5.47 21.86
N ARG A 283 6.94 -5.56 21.29
CA ARG A 283 8.12 -4.82 21.78
C ARG A 283 7.91 -3.30 21.70
N THR A 284 7.42 -2.80 20.56
CA THR A 284 7.16 -1.37 20.38
C THR A 284 6.09 -0.86 21.34
N ARG A 285 5.02 -1.65 21.60
CA ARG A 285 3.98 -1.27 22.57
C ARG A 285 4.52 -1.24 24.00
N ARG A 286 5.34 -2.20 24.40
CA ARG A 286 5.99 -2.23 25.72
C ARG A 286 6.91 -1.03 25.91
N ALA A 287 7.80 -0.77 24.96
CA ALA A 287 8.71 0.38 25.04
C ALA A 287 7.97 1.73 25.12
N ARG A 288 6.83 1.87 24.43
CA ARG A 288 6.00 3.08 24.54
C ARG A 288 5.32 3.19 25.92
N ALA A 289 4.85 2.09 26.49
CA ALA A 289 4.25 2.09 27.82
C ALA A 289 5.30 2.42 28.91
N GLU A 290 6.50 1.87 28.80
CA GLU A 290 7.62 2.17 29.70
C GLU A 290 8.03 3.65 29.62
N ALA A 291 8.14 4.19 28.41
CA ALA A 291 8.47 5.61 28.18
C ALA A 291 7.37 6.53 28.75
N ALA A 292 6.10 6.17 28.59
CA ALA A 292 4.97 6.94 29.14
C ALA A 292 4.98 6.92 30.68
N ASN A 293 5.25 5.77 31.29
CA ASN A 293 5.36 5.65 32.75
C ASN A 293 6.57 6.45 33.30
N THR A 294 7.69 6.42 32.61
CA THR A 294 8.88 7.19 33.01
C THR A 294 8.62 8.68 32.93
N SER A 295 7.97 9.15 31.86
CA SER A 295 7.60 10.56 31.73
C SER A 295 6.57 11.01 32.77
N ALA A 296 5.58 10.18 33.09
CA ALA A 296 4.60 10.44 34.15
C ALA A 296 5.27 10.52 35.53
N SER A 297 6.18 9.59 35.84
CA SER A 297 6.94 9.60 37.10
C SER A 297 7.87 10.81 37.21
N ALA A 298 8.52 11.23 36.12
CA ALA A 298 9.35 12.42 36.09
C ALA A 298 8.51 13.70 36.30
N SER A 299 7.34 13.80 35.67
CA SER A 299 6.43 14.93 35.88
C SER A 299 5.89 14.99 37.32
N ALA A 300 5.56 13.85 37.91
CA ALA A 300 5.13 13.76 39.29
C ALA A 300 6.24 14.11 40.31
N SER A 301 7.51 13.81 39.98
CA SER A 301 8.66 14.17 40.80
C SER A 301 9.04 15.66 40.72
N LEU A 302 8.66 16.34 39.64
CA LEU A 302 8.88 17.79 39.44
C LEU A 302 7.75 18.64 40.00
N ALA A 303 6.55 18.09 40.22
CA ALA A 303 5.43 18.72 40.92
C ALA A 303 5.73 18.70 42.41
N GLY A 304 6.05 19.85 42.98
CA GLY A 304 6.26 19.98 44.42
C GLY A 304 4.99 19.66 45.22
N PRO A 305 5.10 19.39 46.54
CA PRO A 305 3.94 19.07 47.37
C PRO A 305 2.86 20.20 47.37
N ASP A 306 3.22 21.43 47.07
CA ASP A 306 2.31 22.57 46.99
C ASP A 306 1.50 22.64 45.69
N ASP A 307 2.02 22.09 44.57
CA ASP A 307 1.31 22.06 43.27
C ASP A 307 0.21 20.97 43.23
N LEU A 308 0.32 19.94 44.03
CA LEU A 308 -0.68 18.87 44.15
C LEU A 308 -1.94 19.29 44.90
N ALA A 309 -1.87 20.36 45.72
CA ALA A 309 -3.02 20.91 46.47
C ALA A 309 -3.86 21.88 45.60
N ALA A 310 -3.32 22.37 44.47
CA ALA A 310 -3.97 23.32 43.58
C ALA A 310 -4.65 22.70 42.34
N ALA A 311 -4.61 21.38 42.19
CA ALA A 311 -5.28 20.72 41.07
C ALA A 311 -6.81 20.81 41.23
N PRO A 312 -7.56 21.43 40.29
CA PRO A 312 -9.02 21.45 40.39
C PRO A 312 -9.53 20.01 40.31
N ALA A 313 -10.40 19.66 41.29
CA ALA A 313 -11.06 18.36 41.33
C ALA A 313 -11.67 18.07 39.94
N VAL A 314 -11.22 16.99 39.31
CA VAL A 314 -11.78 16.52 38.07
C VAL A 314 -13.27 16.29 38.30
N ALA A 315 -14.10 17.12 37.66
CA ALA A 315 -15.55 17.02 37.76
C ALA A 315 -15.99 15.62 37.38
N ALA A 316 -16.78 15.01 38.24
CA ALA A 316 -17.42 13.71 38.00
C ALA A 316 -18.21 13.73 36.70
N PRO A 317 -18.34 12.58 35.98
CA PRO A 317 -19.09 12.54 34.75
C PRO A 317 -20.52 13.00 34.96
N VAL A 318 -20.92 14.00 34.17
CA VAL A 318 -22.30 14.50 34.14
C VAL A 318 -23.17 13.36 33.65
N GLU A 319 -24.01 12.86 34.57
CA GLU A 319 -25.11 11.94 34.29
C GLU A 319 -26.10 12.62 33.34
N LEU A 320 -26.26 12.09 32.13
CA LEU A 320 -27.24 12.58 31.15
C LEU A 320 -28.64 12.29 31.66
N ALA A 321 -29.23 13.27 32.38
CA ALA A 321 -30.65 13.25 32.67
C ALA A 321 -31.44 13.44 31.35
N ALA A 322 -32.16 12.40 30.97
CA ALA A 322 -33.23 12.47 29.99
C ALA A 322 -34.35 13.34 30.56
N THR A 323 -34.74 14.41 29.84
CA THR A 323 -36.13 14.87 29.69
C THR A 323 -36.16 16.17 28.88
N GLY A 324 -37.08 16.25 27.92
CA GLY A 324 -37.49 17.53 27.36
C GLY A 324 -37.83 17.45 25.86
N THR A 325 -39.05 16.97 25.56
CA THR A 325 -39.73 17.18 24.27
C THR A 325 -39.96 18.66 24.00
N PRO A 326 -39.72 19.20 22.82
CA PRO A 326 -40.30 20.47 22.37
C PRO A 326 -41.60 20.25 21.59
N THR A 327 -42.67 20.88 22.06
CA THR A 327 -43.91 21.13 21.31
C THR A 327 -43.71 22.22 20.24
N PRO A 328 -44.52 22.22 19.14
CA PRO A 328 -44.32 23.08 18.00
C PRO A 328 -44.95 24.46 18.15
N ARG A 329 -44.31 25.46 17.60
CA ARG A 329 -44.94 26.61 16.93
C ARG A 329 -44.11 27.05 15.72
#